data_23c8fcd73bddb75657e71c803eb92158
#
_entry.id   23c8fcd73bddb75657e71c803eb92158
#
_cell.length_a   1.000
_cell.length_b   1.000
_cell.length_c   1.000
_cell.angle_alpha   90.00
_cell.angle_beta   90.00
_cell.angle_gamma   90.00
#
_symmetry.space_group_name_H-M   'P 1'
#
loop_
_entity.id
_entity.type
_entity.pdbx_description
1 polymer ?
#
loop_
_entity_poly.entity_id
_entity_poly.type
_entity_poly.pdbx_seq_one_letter_code
_entity_poly.pdbx_strand_id
1 'polypeptide(L)'
;RTSGKGAQSNNIAAAKAVAEAVRSTLGPKGMDKMLVDSMGDVVITNDGATILKEMEIEHPAAKMIIEIAKTQEQHCFDGTTSAVVIAGELLKRSEDLVEQNVHPTVICEGFRLASDKAVELIDTHGKGVNEKMLTEVAKTALTGKSTGAVKEFLSDISVKAVLSVAQEDDQGAIVDLDDIKAVSYTHLRAHETSTY
;
A
#
# COMPACT_ATOMS: atom_id res chain seq x y z
N ARG A 1 14.52 15.78 26.28
CA ARG A 1 13.08 15.47 26.33
C ARG A 1 12.33 16.70 25.83
N THR A 2 11.66 16.61 24.69
CA THR A 2 10.80 17.67 24.14
C THR A 2 9.37 17.50 24.67
N SER A 3 8.66 18.61 24.89
CA SER A 3 7.27 18.60 25.39
C SER A 3 6.44 19.68 24.70
N GLY A 4 5.10 19.58 24.78
CA GLY A 4 4.18 20.56 24.21
C GLY A 4 4.22 20.62 22.69
N LYS A 5 4.02 21.81 22.12
CA LYS A 5 3.98 22.04 20.67
C LYS A 5 5.26 21.58 19.95
N GLY A 6 6.43 21.73 20.56
CA GLY A 6 7.70 21.29 19.96
C GLY A 6 7.77 19.77 19.79
N ALA A 7 7.21 18.99 20.72
CA ALA A 7 7.12 17.55 20.57
C ALA A 7 6.16 17.15 19.46
N GLN A 8 5.03 17.85 19.33
CA GLN A 8 4.04 17.61 18.26
C GLN A 8 4.65 17.88 16.89
N SER A 9 5.29 19.03 16.69
CA SER A 9 5.94 19.38 15.42
C SER A 9 7.05 18.38 15.06
N ASN A 10 7.86 17.95 16.03
CA ASN A 10 8.91 16.96 15.79
C ASN A 10 8.33 15.58 15.38
N ASN A 11 7.24 15.15 16.01
CA ASN A 11 6.55 13.92 15.64
C ASN A 11 5.97 13.99 14.22
N ILE A 12 5.34 15.12 13.87
CA ILE A 12 4.80 15.34 12.52
C ILE A 12 5.93 15.38 11.49
N ALA A 13 7.03 16.07 11.77
CA ALA A 13 8.18 16.13 10.88
C ALA A 13 8.78 14.76 10.60
N ALA A 14 8.93 13.92 11.63
CA ALA A 14 9.43 12.56 11.46
C ALA A 14 8.48 11.69 10.60
N ALA A 15 7.18 11.78 10.83
CA ALA A 15 6.17 11.05 10.05
C ALA A 15 6.13 11.53 8.59
N LYS A 16 6.22 12.83 8.34
CA LYS A 16 6.32 13.43 7.00
C LYS A 16 7.56 12.94 6.25
N ALA A 17 8.70 12.87 6.91
CA ALA A 17 9.95 12.40 6.29
C ALA A 17 9.81 10.97 5.75
N VAL A 18 9.15 10.09 6.49
CA VAL A 18 8.86 8.71 6.04
C VAL A 18 7.93 8.70 4.83
N ALA A 19 6.86 9.48 4.86
CA ALA A 19 5.92 9.56 3.73
C ALA A 19 6.58 10.13 2.46
N GLU A 20 7.44 11.15 2.60
CA GLU A 20 8.20 11.70 1.46
C GLU A 20 9.22 10.70 0.90
N ALA A 21 9.82 9.86 1.73
CA ALA A 21 10.75 8.84 1.27
C ALA A 21 10.12 7.86 0.29
N VAL A 22 8.83 7.51 0.45
CA VAL A 22 8.12 6.58 -0.44
C VAL A 22 7.29 7.27 -1.53
N ARG A 23 7.04 8.56 -1.44
CA ARG A 23 6.18 9.31 -2.37
C ARG A 23 6.58 9.14 -3.83
N SER A 24 7.87 9.15 -4.13
CA SER A 24 8.40 9.08 -5.50
C SER A 24 8.24 7.71 -6.15
N THR A 25 7.86 6.68 -5.39
CA THR A 25 7.57 5.33 -5.93
C THR A 25 6.11 5.15 -6.32
N LEU A 26 5.24 6.13 -6.00
CA LEU A 26 3.81 6.03 -6.22
C LEU A 26 3.44 6.22 -7.69
N GLY A 27 2.57 5.35 -8.18
CA GLY A 27 1.90 5.48 -9.47
C GLY A 27 2.67 4.92 -10.66
N PRO A 28 2.13 5.07 -11.89
CA PRO A 28 2.65 4.42 -13.09
C PRO A 28 4.02 4.96 -13.55
N LYS A 29 4.44 6.12 -13.03
CA LYS A 29 5.76 6.72 -13.23
C LYS A 29 6.62 6.67 -11.97
N GLY A 30 6.24 5.80 -11.02
CA GLY A 30 7.01 5.60 -9.80
C GLY A 30 8.44 5.14 -10.11
N MET A 31 9.39 5.65 -9.34
CA MET A 31 10.80 5.32 -9.47
C MET A 31 11.19 4.26 -8.44
N ASP A 32 12.05 3.33 -8.83
CA ASP A 32 12.64 2.41 -7.89
C ASP A 32 13.57 3.14 -6.91
N LYS A 33 13.64 2.66 -5.70
CA LYS A 33 14.58 3.09 -4.66
C LYS A 33 15.68 2.05 -4.51
N MET A 34 16.91 2.54 -4.41
CA MET A 34 18.05 1.73 -3.99
C MET A 34 18.28 1.98 -2.50
N LEU A 35 18.21 0.94 -1.73
CA LEU A 35 18.49 0.94 -0.30
C LEU A 35 19.78 0.18 -0.08
N VAL A 36 20.66 0.69 0.76
CA VAL A 36 21.91 0.05 1.13
C VAL A 36 21.92 -0.02 2.65
N ASP A 37 22.00 -1.22 3.19
CA ASP A 37 22.04 -1.43 4.63
C ASP A 37 23.45 -1.19 5.23
N SER A 38 23.57 -1.31 6.54
CA SER A 38 24.83 -1.12 7.26
C SER A 38 25.88 -2.20 6.95
N MET A 39 25.49 -3.33 6.36
CA MET A 39 26.38 -4.43 5.95
C MET A 39 26.80 -4.33 4.48
N GLY A 40 26.22 -3.40 3.72
CA GLY A 40 26.48 -3.17 2.31
C GLY A 40 25.58 -3.95 1.37
N ASP A 41 24.55 -4.62 1.88
CA ASP A 41 23.55 -5.29 1.05
C ASP A 41 22.68 -4.26 0.35
N VAL A 42 22.38 -4.51 -0.94
CA VAL A 42 21.65 -3.58 -1.79
C VAL A 42 20.27 -4.15 -2.15
N VAL A 43 19.22 -3.42 -1.82
CA VAL A 43 17.84 -3.72 -2.22
C VAL A 43 17.34 -2.64 -3.17
N ILE A 44 16.84 -3.05 -4.35
CA ILE A 44 16.23 -2.14 -5.32
C ILE A 44 14.74 -2.51 -5.43
N THR A 45 13.87 -1.58 -5.07
CA THR A 45 12.42 -1.82 -5.05
C THR A 45 11.64 -0.52 -5.21
N ASN A 46 10.42 -0.59 -5.72
CA ASN A 46 9.43 0.50 -5.68
C ASN A 46 8.26 0.20 -4.74
N ASP A 47 8.27 -0.94 -4.07
CA ASP A 47 7.24 -1.29 -3.12
C ASP A 47 7.42 -0.54 -1.80
N GLY A 48 6.39 0.24 -1.42
CA GLY A 48 6.44 1.09 -0.23
C GLY A 48 6.61 0.30 1.06
N ALA A 49 5.99 -0.88 1.18
CA ALA A 49 6.13 -1.70 2.37
C ALA A 49 7.55 -2.24 2.52
N THR A 50 8.13 -2.75 1.44
CA THR A 50 9.53 -3.22 1.41
C THR A 50 10.49 -2.09 1.76
N ILE A 51 10.33 -0.90 1.15
CA ILE A 51 11.18 0.26 1.44
C ILE A 51 11.14 0.59 2.93
N LEU A 52 9.94 0.68 3.50
CA LEU A 52 9.76 1.07 4.90
C LEU A 52 10.26 0.00 5.88
N LYS A 53 10.26 -1.27 5.47
CA LYS A 53 10.77 -2.38 6.26
C LYS A 53 12.30 -2.39 6.32
N GLU A 54 12.94 -2.06 5.21
CA GLU A 54 14.40 -2.00 5.10
C GLU A 54 15.00 -0.70 5.70
N MET A 55 14.17 0.32 5.91
CA MET A 55 14.62 1.56 6.55
C MET A 55 14.82 1.37 8.06
N GLU A 56 16.03 1.64 8.54
CA GLU A 56 16.33 1.71 9.98
C GLU A 56 15.74 2.98 10.59
N ILE A 57 14.54 2.89 11.15
CA ILE A 57 13.82 4.01 11.73
C ILE A 57 13.74 3.88 13.25
N GLU A 58 14.33 4.86 13.96
CA GLU A 58 14.30 4.88 15.43
C GLU A 58 13.14 5.70 15.99
N HIS A 59 12.70 6.74 15.30
CA HIS A 59 11.72 7.68 15.81
C HIS A 59 10.33 7.04 15.99
N PRO A 60 9.71 7.13 17.20
CA PRO A 60 8.44 6.44 17.48
C PRO A 60 7.28 6.82 16.53
N ALA A 61 7.12 8.12 16.23
CA ALA A 61 6.06 8.57 15.33
C ALA A 61 6.27 8.06 13.88
N ALA A 62 7.52 7.96 13.43
CA ALA A 62 7.84 7.37 12.14
C ALA A 62 7.56 5.86 12.11
N LYS A 63 7.80 5.14 13.21
CA LYS A 63 7.40 3.73 13.34
C LYS A 63 5.90 3.53 13.21
N MET A 64 5.08 4.45 13.73
CA MET A 64 3.62 4.38 13.54
C MET A 64 3.20 4.48 12.07
N ILE A 65 3.92 5.24 11.25
CA ILE A 65 3.67 5.29 9.80
C ILE A 65 4.01 3.96 9.12
N ILE A 66 5.06 3.29 9.57
CA ILE A 66 5.40 1.94 9.07
C ILE A 66 4.29 0.94 9.41
N GLU A 67 3.71 1.02 10.60
CA GLU A 67 2.61 0.14 11.00
C GLU A 67 1.36 0.35 10.13
N ILE A 68 1.10 1.58 9.63
CA ILE A 68 0.03 1.83 8.65
C ILE A 68 0.31 1.03 7.36
N ALA A 69 1.55 1.06 6.85
CA ALA A 69 1.92 0.30 5.66
C ALA A 69 1.75 -1.20 5.86
N LYS A 70 2.22 -1.73 7.00
CA LYS A 70 2.10 -3.16 7.34
C LYS A 70 0.63 -3.60 7.46
N THR A 71 -0.19 -2.79 8.10
CA THR A 71 -1.63 -3.08 8.24
C THR A 71 -2.31 -3.11 6.87
N GLN A 72 -2.00 -2.16 6.00
CA GLN A 72 -2.51 -2.14 4.63
C GLN A 72 -2.04 -3.36 3.84
N GLU A 73 -0.76 -3.75 3.97
CA GLU A 73 -0.21 -4.95 3.33
C GLU A 73 -0.93 -6.22 3.79
N GLN A 74 -1.15 -6.38 5.10
CA GLN A 74 -1.80 -7.56 5.66
C GLN A 74 -3.27 -7.72 5.24
N HIS A 75 -3.98 -6.61 5.05
CA HIS A 75 -5.42 -6.65 4.74
C HIS A 75 -5.73 -6.60 3.24
N CYS A 76 -4.93 -5.88 2.46
CA CYS A 76 -5.25 -5.58 1.07
C CYS A 76 -4.15 -6.00 0.09
N PHE A 77 -2.93 -6.28 0.55
CA PHE A 77 -1.75 -6.62 -0.27
C PHE A 77 -1.40 -5.57 -1.35
N ASP A 78 -2.07 -4.43 -1.34
CA ASP A 78 -1.85 -3.33 -2.29
C ASP A 78 -2.18 -1.98 -1.63
N GLY A 79 -1.72 -0.88 -2.24
CA GLY A 79 -1.98 0.47 -1.77
C GLY A 79 -1.16 0.91 -0.55
N THR A 80 -0.12 0.18 -0.16
CA THR A 80 0.75 0.50 0.98
C THR A 80 1.36 1.88 0.88
N THR A 81 1.95 2.22 -0.27
CA THR A 81 2.50 3.55 -0.54
C THR A 81 1.43 4.64 -0.48
N SER A 82 0.24 4.38 -1.05
CA SER A 82 -0.89 5.33 -1.03
C SER A 82 -1.34 5.64 0.39
N ALA A 83 -1.50 4.62 1.24
CA ALA A 83 -1.90 4.79 2.63
C ALA A 83 -0.90 5.66 3.41
N VAL A 84 0.39 5.40 3.25
CA VAL A 84 1.47 6.17 3.90
C VAL A 84 1.50 7.62 3.40
N VAL A 85 1.38 7.85 2.10
CA VAL A 85 1.38 9.19 1.51
C VAL A 85 0.16 9.99 1.97
N ILE A 86 -1.02 9.38 2.04
CA ILE A 86 -2.24 10.02 2.57
C ILE A 86 -2.03 10.40 4.04
N ALA A 87 -1.52 9.48 4.87
CA ALA A 87 -1.24 9.76 6.27
C ALA A 87 -0.24 10.93 6.44
N GLY A 88 0.82 10.95 5.63
CA GLY A 88 1.80 12.04 5.62
C GLY A 88 1.21 13.39 5.22
N GLU A 89 0.33 13.43 4.21
CA GLU A 89 -0.36 14.65 3.79
C GLU A 89 -1.36 15.16 4.84
N LEU A 90 -2.10 14.26 5.49
CA LEU A 90 -2.99 14.62 6.58
C LEU A 90 -2.23 15.23 7.75
N LEU A 91 -1.10 14.64 8.14
CA LEU A 91 -0.24 15.18 9.18
C LEU A 91 0.37 16.53 8.80
N LYS A 92 0.80 16.70 7.55
CA LYS A 92 1.30 17.97 7.03
C LYS A 92 0.25 19.09 7.16
N ARG A 93 -0.99 18.81 6.78
CA ARG A 93 -2.10 19.76 6.93
C ARG A 93 -2.46 20.03 8.40
N SER A 94 -2.30 19.01 9.25
CA SER A 94 -2.50 19.17 10.69
C SER A 94 -1.50 20.12 11.33
N GLU A 95 -0.25 20.15 10.84
CA GLU A 95 0.78 21.06 11.34
C GLU A 95 0.34 22.52 11.20
N ASP A 96 -0.14 22.91 10.03
CA ASP A 96 -0.67 24.25 9.75
C ASP A 96 -1.80 24.64 10.71
N LEU A 97 -2.71 23.68 11.02
CA LEU A 97 -3.83 23.91 11.93
C LEU A 97 -3.37 24.05 13.40
N VAL A 98 -2.40 23.25 13.81
CA VAL A 98 -1.81 23.33 15.16
C VAL A 98 -1.08 24.66 15.36
N GLU A 99 -0.41 25.18 14.34
CA GLU A 99 0.21 26.50 14.35
C GLU A 99 -0.83 27.60 14.51
N GLN A 100 -1.99 27.46 13.90
CA GLN A 100 -3.15 28.35 14.05
C GLN A 100 -3.88 28.18 15.39
N ASN A 101 -3.33 27.40 16.32
CA ASN A 101 -3.90 27.10 17.64
C ASN A 101 -5.20 26.28 17.61
N VAL A 102 -5.49 25.55 16.55
CA VAL A 102 -6.56 24.55 16.56
C VAL A 102 -6.13 23.38 17.44
N HIS A 103 -7.01 22.99 18.36
CA HIS A 103 -6.66 21.91 19.29
C HIS A 103 -6.58 20.56 18.56
N PRO A 104 -5.56 19.73 18.80
CA PRO A 104 -5.40 18.43 18.12
C PRO A 104 -6.61 17.50 18.18
N THR A 105 -7.38 17.54 19.28
CA THR A 105 -8.61 16.75 19.41
C THR A 105 -9.64 17.13 18.34
N VAL A 106 -9.78 18.41 18.02
CA VAL A 106 -10.70 18.91 16.98
C VAL A 106 -10.25 18.43 15.60
N ILE A 107 -8.94 18.44 15.35
CA ILE A 107 -8.36 17.92 14.09
C ILE A 107 -8.64 16.41 13.96
N CYS A 108 -8.45 15.65 15.03
CA CYS A 108 -8.76 14.22 15.05
C CYS A 108 -10.26 13.93 14.82
N GLU A 109 -11.14 14.73 15.40
CA GLU A 109 -12.59 14.65 15.17
C GLU A 109 -12.93 14.89 13.69
N GLY A 110 -12.33 15.94 13.09
CA GLY A 110 -12.46 16.22 11.66
C GLY A 110 -12.02 15.07 10.78
N PHE A 111 -10.92 14.39 11.12
CA PHE A 111 -10.46 13.21 10.38
C PHE A 111 -11.42 12.03 10.48
N ARG A 112 -12.04 11.80 11.65
CA ARG A 112 -13.06 10.74 11.80
C ARG A 112 -14.27 11.02 10.92
N LEU A 113 -14.83 12.24 11.00
CA LEU A 113 -15.96 12.65 10.15
C LEU A 113 -15.64 12.53 8.65
N ALA A 114 -14.42 12.91 8.25
CA ALA A 114 -13.98 12.78 6.87
C ALA A 114 -13.83 11.30 6.44
N SER A 115 -13.33 10.44 7.32
CA SER A 115 -13.24 9.00 7.09
C SER A 115 -14.60 8.36 6.89
N ASP A 116 -15.54 8.62 7.79
CA ASP A 116 -16.90 8.10 7.70
C ASP A 116 -17.59 8.52 6.40
N LYS A 117 -17.40 9.80 6.02
CA LYS A 117 -17.95 10.32 4.75
C LYS A 117 -17.26 9.72 3.52
N ALA A 118 -15.96 9.46 3.60
CA ALA A 118 -15.23 8.82 2.51
C ALA A 118 -15.71 7.39 2.28
N VAL A 119 -15.95 6.62 3.34
CA VAL A 119 -16.49 5.25 3.26
C VAL A 119 -17.89 5.28 2.63
N GLU A 120 -18.81 6.15 3.10
CA GLU A 120 -20.14 6.32 2.52
C GLU A 120 -20.08 6.63 1.01
N LEU A 121 -19.15 7.50 0.60
CA LEU A 121 -18.98 7.85 -0.81
C LEU A 121 -18.45 6.70 -1.64
N ILE A 122 -17.50 5.91 -1.10
CA ILE A 122 -16.97 4.72 -1.76
C ILE A 122 -18.09 3.69 -1.98
N ASP A 123 -18.90 3.43 -0.96
CA ASP A 123 -20.03 2.49 -1.05
C ASP A 123 -21.07 2.96 -2.09
N THR A 124 -21.37 4.26 -2.11
CA THR A 124 -22.33 4.84 -3.04
C THR A 124 -21.85 4.79 -4.50
N HIS A 125 -20.55 4.95 -4.73
CA HIS A 125 -19.95 4.99 -6.07
C HIS A 125 -19.40 3.63 -6.53
N GLY A 126 -19.41 2.64 -5.66
CA GLY A 126 -19.01 1.27 -5.95
C GLY A 126 -19.80 0.68 -7.13
N LYS A 127 -19.13 -0.09 -7.96
CA LYS A 127 -19.74 -0.78 -9.10
C LYS A 127 -19.65 -2.28 -8.88
N GLY A 128 -20.67 -2.99 -9.34
CA GLY A 128 -20.66 -4.45 -9.34
C GLY A 128 -19.46 -4.98 -10.14
N VAL A 129 -18.84 -6.03 -9.62
CA VAL A 129 -17.64 -6.63 -10.19
C VAL A 129 -18.03 -7.75 -11.17
N ASN A 130 -17.35 -7.82 -12.32
CA ASN A 130 -17.39 -8.93 -13.26
C ASN A 130 -15.95 -9.35 -13.63
N GLU A 131 -15.78 -10.49 -14.27
CA GLU A 131 -14.45 -11.04 -14.61
C GLU A 131 -13.58 -10.05 -15.40
N LYS A 132 -14.16 -9.32 -16.36
CA LYS A 132 -13.44 -8.29 -17.12
C LYS A 132 -12.95 -7.17 -16.22
N MET A 133 -13.75 -6.73 -15.26
CA MET A 133 -13.37 -5.70 -14.29
C MET A 133 -12.28 -6.21 -13.34
N LEU A 134 -12.33 -7.48 -12.91
CA LEU A 134 -11.26 -8.09 -12.12
C LEU A 134 -9.93 -8.06 -12.87
N THR A 135 -9.92 -8.36 -14.16
CA THR A 135 -8.71 -8.27 -14.99
C THR A 135 -8.17 -6.84 -15.06
N GLU A 136 -9.03 -5.84 -15.22
CA GLU A 136 -8.58 -4.43 -15.22
C GLU A 136 -8.06 -3.98 -13.85
N VAL A 137 -8.65 -4.46 -12.75
CA VAL A 137 -8.15 -4.21 -11.38
C VAL A 137 -6.77 -4.84 -11.21
N ALA A 138 -6.58 -6.10 -11.62
CA ALA A 138 -5.28 -6.77 -11.58
C ALA A 138 -4.23 -6.04 -12.42
N LYS A 139 -4.58 -5.57 -13.62
CA LYS A 139 -3.68 -4.73 -14.44
C LYS A 139 -3.31 -3.43 -13.75
N THR A 140 -4.25 -2.82 -13.04
CA THR A 140 -3.99 -1.58 -12.30
C THR A 140 -3.02 -1.82 -11.15
N ALA A 141 -3.22 -2.88 -10.37
CA ALA A 141 -2.33 -3.26 -9.27
C ALA A 141 -0.89 -3.60 -9.74
N LEU A 142 -0.75 -4.17 -10.95
CA LEU A 142 0.55 -4.46 -11.55
C LEU A 142 1.20 -3.26 -12.26
N THR A 143 0.47 -2.14 -12.44
CA THR A 143 0.99 -0.96 -13.11
C THR A 143 2.01 -0.25 -12.22
N GLY A 144 3.18 0.06 -12.79
CA GLY A 144 4.29 0.69 -12.07
C GLY A 144 5.21 -0.30 -11.35
N LYS A 145 4.87 -1.59 -11.34
CA LYS A 145 5.76 -2.66 -10.87
C LYS A 145 6.60 -3.19 -12.05
N SER A 146 7.72 -3.87 -11.76
CA SER A 146 8.67 -4.37 -12.78
C SER A 146 8.11 -5.47 -13.70
N THR A 147 6.79 -5.51 -13.87
CA THR A 147 6.09 -6.55 -14.65
C THR A 147 5.95 -6.24 -16.14
N GLY A 148 6.23 -5.01 -16.56
CA GLY A 148 6.28 -4.53 -17.96
C GLY A 148 5.59 -5.38 -19.03
N ALA A 149 6.37 -6.13 -19.78
CA ALA A 149 5.90 -6.93 -20.91
C ALA A 149 4.98 -8.12 -20.52
N VAL A 150 5.02 -8.59 -19.27
CA VAL A 150 4.23 -9.75 -18.81
C VAL A 150 2.99 -9.36 -18.00
N LYS A 151 2.70 -8.07 -17.89
CA LYS A 151 1.56 -7.55 -17.10
C LYS A 151 0.22 -8.15 -17.53
N GLU A 152 -0.06 -8.20 -18.82
CA GLU A 152 -1.30 -8.76 -19.36
C GLU A 152 -1.45 -10.24 -18.98
N PHE A 153 -0.38 -11.02 -19.18
CA PHE A 153 -0.36 -12.45 -18.85
C PHE A 153 -0.56 -12.68 -17.34
N LEU A 154 0.18 -11.94 -16.51
CA LEU A 154 0.08 -12.06 -15.04
C LEU A 154 -1.29 -11.65 -14.53
N SER A 155 -1.91 -10.62 -15.10
CA SER A 155 -3.27 -10.20 -14.72
C SER A 155 -4.30 -11.29 -15.02
N ASP A 156 -4.23 -11.88 -16.21
CA ASP A 156 -5.16 -12.93 -16.64
C ASP A 156 -5.00 -14.19 -15.78
N ILE A 157 -3.77 -14.65 -15.55
CA ILE A 157 -3.52 -15.85 -14.74
C ILE A 157 -3.92 -15.65 -13.28
N SER A 158 -3.68 -14.46 -12.71
CA SER A 158 -4.07 -14.13 -11.33
C SER A 158 -5.59 -14.17 -11.16
N VAL A 159 -6.33 -13.57 -12.09
CA VAL A 159 -7.80 -13.59 -12.04
C VAL A 159 -8.34 -15.01 -12.18
N LYS A 160 -7.80 -15.81 -13.10
CA LYS A 160 -8.19 -17.23 -13.26
C LYS A 160 -7.89 -18.04 -12.00
N ALA A 161 -6.74 -17.83 -11.36
CA ALA A 161 -6.41 -18.52 -10.13
C ALA A 161 -7.38 -18.16 -8.99
N VAL A 162 -7.69 -16.88 -8.80
CA VAL A 162 -8.66 -16.43 -7.79
C VAL A 162 -10.05 -17.00 -8.06
N LEU A 163 -10.53 -16.96 -9.30
CA LEU A 163 -11.85 -17.48 -9.67
C LEU A 163 -11.93 -19.00 -9.52
N SER A 164 -10.82 -19.73 -9.66
CA SER A 164 -10.81 -21.19 -9.51
C SER A 164 -10.99 -21.67 -8.07
N VAL A 165 -10.65 -20.85 -7.08
CA VAL A 165 -10.79 -21.15 -5.65
C VAL A 165 -11.92 -20.38 -4.98
N ALA A 166 -12.56 -19.45 -5.71
CA ALA A 166 -13.68 -18.69 -5.19
C ALA A 166 -14.87 -19.58 -4.88
N GLN A 167 -15.42 -19.44 -3.68
CA GLN A 167 -16.64 -20.10 -3.23
C GLN A 167 -17.74 -19.06 -3.07
N GLU A 168 -18.94 -19.36 -3.53
CA GLU A 168 -20.11 -18.50 -3.31
C GLU A 168 -20.75 -18.84 -1.97
N ASP A 169 -20.93 -17.82 -1.12
CA ASP A 169 -21.69 -17.89 0.11
C ASP A 169 -22.86 -16.90 0.06
N ASP A 170 -23.80 -17.01 1.00
CA ASP A 170 -24.99 -16.14 1.11
C ASP A 170 -24.63 -14.64 1.23
N GLN A 171 -23.38 -14.32 1.59
CA GLN A 171 -22.86 -12.94 1.72
C GLN A 171 -21.98 -12.50 0.54
N GLY A 172 -21.74 -13.35 -0.45
CA GLY A 172 -20.91 -13.07 -1.63
C GLY A 172 -19.80 -14.08 -1.85
N ALA A 173 -18.85 -13.76 -2.73
CA ALA A 173 -17.74 -14.65 -3.03
C ALA A 173 -16.67 -14.57 -1.92
N ILE A 174 -16.30 -15.72 -1.39
CA ILE A 174 -15.19 -15.89 -0.44
C ILE A 174 -14.01 -16.52 -1.16
N VAL A 175 -12.81 -15.98 -0.94
CA VAL A 175 -11.56 -16.49 -1.51
C VAL A 175 -10.55 -16.66 -0.40
N ASP A 176 -10.07 -17.89 -0.21
CA ASP A 176 -8.90 -18.14 0.64
C ASP A 176 -7.63 -18.03 -0.22
N LEU A 177 -6.79 -17.05 0.09
CA LEU A 177 -5.55 -16.82 -0.66
C LEU A 177 -4.48 -17.88 -0.38
N ASP A 178 -4.56 -18.61 0.73
CA ASP A 178 -3.66 -19.70 1.05
C ASP A 178 -3.83 -20.92 0.12
N ASP A 179 -4.99 -21.02 -0.56
CA ASP A 179 -5.25 -22.01 -1.60
C ASP A 179 -4.53 -21.70 -2.93
N ILE A 180 -3.93 -20.49 -3.06
CA ILE A 180 -3.23 -20.05 -4.26
C ILE A 180 -1.74 -19.97 -4.00
N LYS A 181 -0.94 -20.76 -4.71
CA LYS A 181 0.52 -20.72 -4.62
C LYS A 181 1.14 -20.29 -5.94
N ALA A 182 1.73 -19.09 -5.97
CA ALA A 182 2.52 -18.62 -7.10
C ALA A 182 3.97 -19.12 -6.97
N VAL A 183 4.49 -19.78 -8.01
CA VAL A 183 5.87 -20.27 -8.07
C VAL A 183 6.51 -19.88 -9.39
N SER A 184 7.82 -19.59 -9.35
CA SER A 184 8.60 -19.31 -10.55
C SER A 184 9.69 -20.36 -10.70
N TYR A 185 9.72 -21.02 -11.84
CA TYR A 185 10.72 -22.02 -12.17
C TYR A 185 11.59 -21.55 -13.34
N THR A 186 12.88 -21.41 -13.13
CA THR A 186 13.84 -20.97 -14.15
C THR A 186 14.48 -22.14 -14.92
N HIS A 187 14.28 -23.38 -14.44
CA HIS A 187 14.90 -24.60 -14.99
C HIS A 187 13.93 -25.48 -15.82
N LEU A 188 12.63 -25.16 -15.87
CA LEU A 188 11.66 -25.90 -16.68
C LEU A 188 11.67 -25.39 -18.14
N ARG A 189 11.63 -26.33 -19.09
CA ARG A 189 11.47 -26.03 -20.52
C ARG A 189 10.00 -25.74 -20.84
N ALA A 190 9.75 -24.92 -21.88
CA ALA A 190 8.41 -24.46 -22.23
C ALA A 190 7.35 -25.55 -22.50
N HIS A 191 7.73 -26.78 -22.88
CA HIS A 191 6.81 -27.87 -23.11
C HIS A 191 6.47 -28.70 -21.85
N GLU A 192 7.16 -28.46 -20.73
CA GLU A 192 6.82 -29.08 -19.44
C GLU A 192 5.74 -28.32 -18.69
N THR A 193 5.44 -27.07 -19.11
CA THR A 193 4.41 -26.20 -18.51
C THR A 193 3.03 -26.33 -19.15
N SER A 194 2.89 -27.10 -20.25
CA SER A 194 1.62 -27.19 -20.98
C SER A 194 0.73 -28.39 -20.58
N THR A 195 1.04 -29.09 -19.50
CA THR A 195 0.35 -30.35 -19.12
C THR A 195 -0.44 -30.28 -17.81
N TYR A 196 -0.68 -29.05 -17.28
CA TYR A 196 -1.51 -28.90 -16.08
C TYR A 196 -2.53 -27.78 -16.24
#